data_027feb6e2980d2f692496b59263991bc
#
_entry.id   027feb6e2980d2f692496b59263991bc
#
_cell.length_a   1.000
_cell.length_b   1.000
_cell.length_c   1.000
_cell.angle_alpha   90.00
_cell.angle_beta   90.00
_cell.angle_gamma   90.00
#
_symmetry.space_group_name_H-M   'P 1'
#
loop_
_entity.id
_entity.type
_entity.pdbx_description
1 polymer ?
#
loop_
_entity_poly.entity_id
_entity_poly.type
_entity_poly.pdbx_seq_one_letter_code
_entity_poly.pdbx_strand_id
1 'polypeptide(L)'
;MPKIADIQETPNPNAVKFILKEAVSYGTSHSFDSIEKAVDDKLAKSLFEIGDVVSVFYMDKMITVEKTDESDWDEILPILAVPIRAAEAIPTNGANGANGSAASAVGGAIAAAASDNPVIAQINELLDERIRPYLASDGGWLEILDLEDKTLKIRYQGACGSCPSSLTGTLMAIENMIKDEIDPEIEVVAV
;
A
#
# COMPACT_ATOMS: atom_id res chain seq x y z
N MET A 1 9.29 -19.05 -3.27
CA MET A 1 8.46 -18.73 -4.45
C MET A 1 7.02 -18.64 -3.98
N PRO A 2 6.46 -17.45 -3.89
CA PRO A 2 5.09 -17.28 -3.38
C PRO A 2 4.09 -17.91 -4.35
N LYS A 3 3.07 -18.53 -3.78
CA LYS A 3 1.96 -19.10 -4.54
C LYS A 3 0.77 -18.15 -4.46
N ILE A 4 0.18 -17.85 -5.61
CA ILE A 4 -1.07 -17.10 -5.67
C ILE A 4 -2.16 -18.00 -5.09
N ALA A 5 -2.81 -17.54 -4.03
CA ALA A 5 -3.92 -18.23 -3.39
C ALA A 5 -5.25 -17.84 -4.03
N ASP A 6 -5.39 -16.55 -4.36
CA ASP A 6 -6.61 -15.97 -4.90
C ASP A 6 -6.29 -14.71 -5.71
N ILE A 7 -7.19 -14.33 -6.59
CA ILE A 7 -7.15 -13.08 -7.35
C ILE A 7 -8.50 -12.41 -7.15
N GLN A 8 -8.49 -11.20 -6.63
CA GLN A 8 -9.71 -10.47 -6.25
C GLN A 8 -9.80 -9.15 -7.01
N GLU A 9 -10.99 -8.85 -7.47
CA GLU A 9 -11.30 -7.54 -8.02
C GLU A 9 -11.27 -6.48 -6.92
N THR A 10 -10.98 -5.25 -7.29
CA THR A 10 -11.01 -4.09 -6.41
C THR A 10 -12.11 -3.12 -6.87
N PRO A 11 -12.50 -2.12 -6.06
CA PRO A 11 -13.41 -1.07 -6.50
C PRO A 11 -12.89 -0.26 -7.68
N ASN A 12 -11.57 -0.28 -7.90
CA ASN A 12 -10.95 0.29 -9.09
C ASN A 12 -10.92 -0.77 -10.21
N PRO A 13 -11.64 -0.58 -11.34
CA PRO A 13 -11.71 -1.56 -12.43
C PRO A 13 -10.36 -1.83 -13.10
N ASN A 14 -9.41 -0.91 -12.96
CA ASN A 14 -8.07 -1.03 -13.49
C ASN A 14 -7.08 -1.66 -12.50
N ALA A 15 -7.51 -2.04 -11.31
CA ALA A 15 -6.66 -2.65 -10.31
C ALA A 15 -7.18 -4.02 -9.87
N VAL A 16 -6.27 -4.97 -9.71
CA VAL A 16 -6.54 -6.33 -9.22
C VAL A 16 -5.62 -6.64 -8.05
N LYS A 17 -6.16 -7.33 -7.07
CA LYS A 17 -5.45 -7.75 -5.87
C LYS A 17 -5.13 -9.25 -5.93
N PHE A 18 -3.85 -9.58 -5.85
CA PHE A 18 -3.35 -10.95 -5.70
C PHE A 18 -3.15 -11.27 -4.22
N ILE A 19 -3.76 -12.33 -3.75
CA ILE A 19 -3.53 -12.88 -2.41
C ILE A 19 -2.54 -14.03 -2.52
N LEU A 20 -1.50 -13.98 -1.72
CA LEU A 20 -0.41 -14.95 -1.71
C LEU A 20 -0.50 -15.88 -0.50
N LYS A 21 0.01 -17.09 -0.64
CA LYS A 21 0.16 -18.01 0.49
C LYS A 21 1.36 -17.66 1.37
N GLU A 22 2.42 -17.17 0.75
CA GLU A 22 3.66 -16.76 1.40
C GLU A 22 3.81 -15.24 1.32
N ALA A 23 4.38 -14.63 2.36
CA ALA A 23 4.58 -13.20 2.41
C ALA A 23 5.75 -12.74 1.51
N VAL A 24 5.61 -11.57 0.91
CA VAL A 24 6.66 -10.88 0.13
C VAL A 24 7.23 -9.68 0.89
N SER A 25 6.58 -9.24 1.95
CA SER A 25 7.11 -8.26 2.92
C SER A 25 6.58 -8.57 4.32
N TYR A 26 7.07 -7.85 5.34
CA TYR A 26 6.58 -7.96 6.71
C TYR A 26 6.29 -6.58 7.29
N GLY A 27 5.01 -6.26 7.43
CA GLY A 27 4.54 -5.03 8.07
C GLY A 27 5.01 -3.75 7.36
N THR A 28 5.65 -3.87 6.20
CA THR A 28 6.11 -2.73 5.40
C THR A 28 5.35 -2.71 4.09
N SER A 29 4.74 -1.58 3.80
CA SER A 29 4.09 -1.32 2.52
C SER A 29 5.12 -0.83 1.48
N HIS A 30 4.98 -1.30 0.27
CA HIS A 30 5.78 -0.89 -0.87
C HIS A 30 4.83 -0.40 -1.97
N SER A 31 5.04 0.82 -2.43
CA SER A 31 4.20 1.44 -3.46
C SER A 31 5.06 2.12 -4.52
N PHE A 32 4.78 1.80 -5.76
CA PHE A 32 5.50 2.29 -6.93
C PHE A 32 4.48 2.74 -7.98
N ASP A 33 4.62 3.95 -8.47
CA ASP A 33 3.81 4.56 -9.53
C ASP A 33 4.58 4.70 -10.84
N SER A 34 5.81 4.20 -10.88
CA SER A 34 6.63 4.20 -12.09
C SER A 34 7.80 3.21 -11.99
N ILE A 35 8.30 2.79 -13.13
CA ILE A 35 9.45 1.88 -13.23
C ILE A 35 10.72 2.51 -12.67
N GLU A 36 10.87 3.83 -12.76
CA GLU A 36 12.02 4.58 -12.23
C GLU A 36 12.11 4.48 -10.71
N LYS A 37 10.96 4.47 -10.04
CA LYS A 37 10.89 4.29 -8.58
C LYS A 37 11.10 2.83 -8.16
N ALA A 38 10.83 1.90 -9.05
CA ALA A 38 10.96 0.46 -8.82
C ALA A 38 12.35 -0.11 -9.18
N VAL A 39 13.34 0.71 -9.49
CA VAL A 39 14.68 0.26 -9.99
C VAL A 39 15.35 -0.72 -9.05
N ASP A 40 15.27 -0.49 -7.75
CA ASP A 40 15.90 -1.31 -6.70
C ASP A 40 14.99 -2.47 -6.23
N ASP A 41 13.76 -2.52 -6.69
CA ASP A 41 12.78 -3.55 -6.33
C ASP A 41 12.55 -4.53 -7.47
N LYS A 42 13.07 -5.73 -7.32
CA LYS A 42 13.01 -6.77 -8.37
C LYS A 42 11.59 -7.16 -8.75
N LEU A 43 10.67 -7.24 -7.77
CA LEU A 43 9.30 -7.63 -8.00
C LEU A 43 8.54 -6.54 -8.75
N ALA A 44 8.54 -5.32 -8.22
CA ALA A 44 7.85 -4.19 -8.84
C ALA A 44 8.42 -3.89 -10.24
N LYS A 45 9.75 -3.88 -10.39
CA LYS A 45 10.40 -3.71 -11.68
C LYS A 45 9.95 -4.73 -12.70
N SER A 46 9.94 -6.02 -12.35
CA SER A 46 9.53 -7.09 -13.26
C SER A 46 8.05 -6.98 -13.66
N LEU A 47 7.21 -6.42 -12.80
CA LEU A 47 5.81 -6.14 -13.13
C LEU A 47 5.68 -4.96 -14.10
N PHE A 48 6.43 -3.87 -13.88
CA PHE A 48 6.46 -2.74 -14.81
C PHE A 48 7.04 -3.09 -16.20
N GLU A 49 8.00 -4.01 -16.26
CA GLU A 49 8.59 -4.47 -17.54
C GLU A 49 7.58 -5.15 -18.48
N ILE A 50 6.40 -5.51 -17.98
CA ILE A 50 5.28 -6.01 -18.79
C ILE A 50 4.75 -4.91 -19.75
N GLY A 51 4.85 -3.64 -19.34
CA GLY A 51 4.55 -2.48 -20.18
C GLY A 51 3.15 -1.88 -19.98
N ASP A 52 2.19 -2.67 -19.49
CA ASP A 52 0.80 -2.24 -19.27
C ASP A 52 0.49 -1.93 -17.80
N VAL A 53 1.50 -1.96 -16.93
CA VAL A 53 1.38 -1.71 -15.50
C VAL A 53 1.64 -0.24 -15.19
N VAL A 54 0.69 0.39 -14.50
CA VAL A 54 0.73 1.81 -14.09
C VAL A 54 1.20 1.96 -12.65
N SER A 55 0.74 1.09 -11.76
CA SER A 55 1.19 1.08 -10.37
C SER A 55 1.28 -0.32 -9.80
N VAL A 56 2.18 -0.48 -8.85
CA VAL A 56 2.39 -1.71 -8.08
C VAL A 56 2.41 -1.35 -6.61
N PHE A 57 1.56 -2.02 -5.86
CA PHE A 57 1.55 -1.94 -4.40
C PHE A 57 1.64 -3.34 -3.83
N TYR A 58 2.45 -3.55 -2.79
CA TYR A 58 2.40 -4.80 -2.06
C TYR A 58 2.72 -4.63 -0.57
N MET A 59 2.11 -5.48 0.22
CA MET A 59 2.30 -5.57 1.66
C MET A 59 1.98 -6.99 2.11
N ASP A 60 2.88 -7.59 2.91
CA ASP A 60 2.75 -8.95 3.44
C ASP A 60 2.42 -9.99 2.37
N LYS A 61 1.19 -10.46 2.32
CA LYS A 61 0.70 -11.49 1.39
C LYS A 61 -0.18 -10.93 0.28
N MET A 62 -0.21 -9.61 0.13
CA MET A 62 -1.06 -8.92 -0.82
C MET A 62 -0.20 -8.18 -1.84
N ILE A 63 -0.53 -8.32 -3.11
CA ILE A 63 0.02 -7.51 -4.21
C ILE A 63 -1.16 -6.93 -4.97
N THR A 64 -1.19 -5.62 -5.13
CA THR A 64 -2.15 -4.93 -5.97
C THR A 64 -1.43 -4.38 -7.18
N VAL A 65 -1.93 -4.66 -8.36
CA VAL A 65 -1.41 -4.16 -9.63
C VAL A 65 -2.49 -3.39 -10.34
N GLU A 66 -2.15 -2.21 -10.80
CA GLU A 66 -2.99 -1.37 -11.64
C GLU A 66 -2.44 -1.34 -13.06
N LYS A 67 -3.33 -1.55 -14.02
CA LYS A 67 -3.02 -1.55 -15.44
C LYS A 67 -3.51 -0.29 -16.13
N THR A 68 -3.06 -0.07 -17.36
CA THR A 68 -3.61 0.96 -18.24
C THR A 68 -5.07 0.65 -18.64
N ASP A 69 -5.84 1.69 -18.98
CA ASP A 69 -7.23 1.52 -19.45
C ASP A 69 -7.34 0.69 -20.73
N GLU A 70 -6.28 0.67 -21.54
CA GLU A 70 -6.25 0.04 -22.86
C GLU A 70 -6.04 -1.48 -22.82
N SER A 71 -5.52 -2.01 -21.71
CA SER A 71 -5.19 -3.44 -21.58
C SER A 71 -6.39 -4.26 -21.07
N ASP A 72 -6.41 -5.55 -21.41
CA ASP A 72 -7.42 -6.49 -20.93
C ASP A 72 -6.87 -7.38 -19.80
N TRP A 73 -7.70 -7.62 -18.77
CA TRP A 73 -7.31 -8.48 -17.66
C TRP A 73 -7.08 -9.94 -18.08
N ASP A 74 -7.86 -10.45 -19.03
CA ASP A 74 -7.71 -11.82 -19.52
C ASP A 74 -6.35 -12.05 -20.19
N GLU A 75 -5.77 -11.01 -20.79
CA GLU A 75 -4.47 -11.06 -21.42
C GLU A 75 -3.32 -10.85 -20.43
N ILE A 76 -3.46 -9.91 -19.49
CA ILE A 76 -2.35 -9.49 -18.62
C ILE A 76 -2.21 -10.35 -17.36
N LEU A 77 -3.30 -10.91 -16.81
CA LEU A 77 -3.25 -11.72 -15.58
C LEU A 77 -2.30 -12.92 -15.65
N PRO A 78 -2.27 -13.71 -16.72
CA PRO A 78 -1.32 -14.82 -16.85
C PRO A 78 0.13 -14.34 -16.87
N ILE A 79 0.39 -13.17 -17.45
CA ILE A 79 1.73 -12.57 -17.56
C ILE A 79 2.18 -12.05 -16.19
N LEU A 80 1.31 -11.34 -15.47
CA LEU A 80 1.57 -10.85 -14.11
C LEU A 80 1.87 -11.97 -13.12
N ALA A 81 1.23 -13.13 -13.29
CA ALA A 81 1.44 -14.27 -12.41
C ALA A 81 2.88 -14.85 -12.47
N VAL A 82 3.61 -14.61 -13.54
CA VAL A 82 4.99 -15.11 -13.72
C VAL A 82 5.96 -14.42 -12.76
N PRO A 83 6.14 -13.08 -12.78
CA PRO A 83 7.03 -12.40 -11.85
C PRO A 83 6.57 -12.53 -10.40
N ILE A 84 5.26 -12.54 -10.13
CA ILE A 84 4.73 -12.75 -8.78
C ILE A 84 5.18 -14.10 -8.22
N ARG A 85 5.09 -15.17 -9.00
CA ARG A 85 5.56 -16.52 -8.59
C ARG A 85 7.07 -16.63 -8.51
N ALA A 86 7.80 -15.82 -9.30
CA ALA A 86 9.25 -15.79 -9.28
C ALA A 86 9.82 -14.94 -8.12
N ALA A 87 9.00 -14.12 -7.47
CA ALA A 87 9.42 -13.29 -6.36
C ALA A 87 10.01 -14.09 -5.20
N GLU A 88 10.86 -13.47 -4.42
CA GLU A 88 11.43 -14.08 -3.23
C GLU A 88 10.39 -14.05 -2.11
N ALA A 89 9.90 -15.22 -1.70
CA ALA A 89 9.07 -15.34 -0.51
C ALA A 89 9.93 -15.20 0.73
N ILE A 90 9.50 -14.38 1.67
CA ILE A 90 10.18 -14.26 2.96
C ILE A 90 9.75 -15.46 3.83
N PRO A 91 10.68 -16.27 4.34
CA PRO A 91 10.33 -17.44 5.15
C PRO A 91 9.66 -17.00 6.46
N THR A 92 8.52 -17.63 6.78
CA THR A 92 7.73 -17.38 7.99
C THR A 92 8.35 -18.00 9.25
N ASN A 93 9.66 -17.88 9.46
CA ASN A 93 10.30 -18.34 10.66
C ASN A 93 10.56 -17.19 11.63
N GLY A 94 9.67 -17.08 12.60
CA GLY A 94 9.96 -16.41 13.87
C GLY A 94 9.57 -14.95 13.94
N ALA A 95 8.46 -14.72 14.60
CA ALA A 95 8.28 -13.50 15.36
C ALA A 95 9.42 -13.40 16.36
N ASN A 96 10.47 -12.66 16.04
CA ASN A 96 11.37 -11.97 16.95
C ASN A 96 12.51 -11.27 16.22
N GLY A 97 12.67 -10.02 16.48
CA GLY A 97 13.97 -9.39 16.39
C GLY A 97 14.21 -8.48 15.22
N ALA A 98 14.19 -7.23 15.57
CA ALA A 98 14.94 -6.15 14.95
C ALA A 98 16.31 -6.60 14.42
N ASN A 99 16.64 -6.11 13.28
CA ASN A 99 17.92 -5.91 12.62
C ASN A 99 18.03 -6.63 11.27
N GLY A 100 17.94 -5.88 10.25
CA GLY A 100 18.29 -6.26 8.88
C GLY A 100 18.45 -5.01 8.05
N SER A 101 19.67 -4.55 8.03
CA SER A 101 20.23 -3.44 7.29
C SER A 101 19.84 -3.40 5.82
N ALA A 102 19.53 -2.20 5.36
CA ALA A 102 19.83 -1.64 4.04
C ALA A 102 19.26 -2.32 2.78
N ALA A 103 18.14 -1.77 2.34
CA ALA A 103 17.97 -1.44 0.93
C ALA A 103 17.12 -0.15 0.89
N SER A 104 17.60 0.84 0.19
CA SER A 104 17.04 2.18 0.07
C SER A 104 15.61 2.15 -0.42
N ALA A 105 14.67 2.08 0.50
CA ALA A 105 13.28 2.39 0.21
C ALA A 105 13.13 3.90 0.32
N VAL A 106 13.01 4.58 -0.80
CA VAL A 106 12.48 5.94 -0.86
C VAL A 106 10.99 5.83 -0.49
N GLY A 107 10.71 5.67 0.77
CA GLY A 107 9.36 5.48 1.32
C GLY A 107 9.35 5.05 2.78
N GLY A 108 10.47 4.53 3.30
CA GLY A 108 10.55 4.02 4.67
C GLY A 108 11.13 4.98 5.71
N ALA A 109 11.54 6.19 5.32
CA ALA A 109 12.26 7.10 6.22
C ALA A 109 11.38 8.01 7.10
N ILE A 110 10.06 8.01 6.90
CA ILE A 110 9.16 8.95 7.60
C ILE A 110 8.36 8.27 8.72
N ALA A 111 8.25 6.93 8.70
CA ALA A 111 7.67 6.20 9.82
C ALA A 111 8.48 6.36 11.13
N ALA A 112 9.76 6.69 11.05
CA ALA A 112 10.61 6.93 12.21
C ALA A 112 10.46 8.34 12.80
N ALA A 113 10.10 9.35 12.00
CA ALA A 113 9.89 10.71 12.48
C ALA A 113 8.50 10.91 13.12
N ALA A 114 7.53 10.07 12.74
CA ALA A 114 6.19 10.10 13.31
C ALA A 114 6.07 9.44 14.68
N SER A 115 7.08 8.68 15.13
CA SER A 115 7.01 7.90 16.37
C SER A 115 7.17 8.71 17.65
N ASP A 116 7.65 9.96 17.59
CA ASP A 116 7.84 10.80 18.77
C ASP A 116 6.62 11.69 19.11
N ASN A 117 5.62 11.76 18.23
CA ASN A 117 4.40 12.54 18.49
C ASN A 117 3.28 11.63 18.99
N PRO A 118 2.84 11.78 20.26
CA PRO A 118 1.80 10.92 20.82
C PRO A 118 0.46 11.04 20.08
N VAL A 119 0.18 12.16 19.45
CA VAL A 119 -1.03 12.37 18.65
C VAL A 119 -0.99 11.52 17.38
N ILE A 120 0.16 11.47 16.72
CA ILE A 120 0.33 10.59 15.52
C ILE A 120 0.18 9.12 15.91
N ALA A 121 0.67 8.71 17.08
CA ALA A 121 0.51 7.34 17.55
C ALA A 121 -0.97 6.98 17.76
N GLN A 122 -1.76 7.88 18.36
CA GLN A 122 -3.21 7.69 18.54
C GLN A 122 -3.95 7.66 17.21
N ILE A 123 -3.57 8.53 16.26
CA ILE A 123 -4.15 8.53 14.92
C ILE A 123 -3.83 7.20 14.22
N ASN A 124 -2.59 6.71 14.30
CA ASN A 124 -2.21 5.44 13.71
C ASN A 124 -3.04 4.28 14.26
N GLU A 125 -3.21 4.21 15.59
CA GLU A 125 -4.00 3.17 16.25
C GLU A 125 -5.46 3.21 15.77
N LEU A 126 -6.06 4.39 15.70
CA LEU A 126 -7.42 4.59 15.21
C LEU A 126 -7.58 4.16 13.75
N LEU A 127 -6.60 4.50 12.89
CA LEU A 127 -6.59 4.10 11.49
C LEU A 127 -6.39 2.59 11.32
N ASP A 128 -5.52 1.97 12.13
CA ASP A 128 -5.29 0.52 12.12
C ASP A 128 -6.53 -0.28 12.50
N GLU A 129 -7.32 0.23 13.45
CA GLU A 129 -8.52 -0.46 13.89
C GLU A 129 -9.69 -0.31 12.92
N ARG A 130 -9.87 0.89 12.32
CA ARG A 130 -11.10 1.23 11.64
C ARG A 130 -11.01 1.50 10.14
N ILE A 131 -9.87 1.93 9.63
CA ILE A 131 -9.71 2.35 8.24
C ILE A 131 -8.87 1.38 7.43
N ARG A 132 -7.66 1.05 7.91
CA ARG A 132 -6.73 0.18 7.17
C ARG A 132 -7.27 -1.19 6.81
N PRO A 133 -8.08 -1.88 7.65
CA PRO A 133 -8.68 -3.16 7.27
C PRO A 133 -9.61 -3.04 6.05
N TYR A 134 -10.38 -1.96 5.95
CA TYR A 134 -11.24 -1.71 4.79
C TYR A 134 -10.44 -1.39 3.55
N LEU A 135 -9.43 -0.51 3.66
CA LEU A 135 -8.54 -0.19 2.54
C LEU A 135 -7.79 -1.43 2.04
N ALA A 136 -7.32 -2.28 2.94
CA ALA A 136 -6.66 -3.53 2.59
C ALA A 136 -7.63 -4.50 1.88
N SER A 137 -8.91 -4.53 2.28
CA SER A 137 -9.91 -5.32 1.56
C SER A 137 -10.11 -4.84 0.13
N ASP A 138 -9.96 -3.55 -0.11
CA ASP A 138 -10.08 -2.92 -1.42
C ASP A 138 -8.75 -2.89 -2.21
N GLY A 139 -7.69 -3.53 -1.68
CA GLY A 139 -6.39 -3.61 -2.34
C GLY A 139 -5.55 -2.35 -2.22
N GLY A 140 -5.85 -1.50 -1.24
CA GLY A 140 -5.13 -0.26 -0.97
C GLY A 140 -4.59 -0.17 0.45
N TRP A 141 -3.91 0.90 0.73
CA TRP A 141 -3.34 1.23 2.03
C TRP A 141 -3.31 2.74 2.25
N LEU A 142 -3.08 3.14 3.49
CA LEU A 142 -2.94 4.53 3.89
C LEU A 142 -1.73 4.71 4.79
N GLU A 143 -0.87 5.65 4.42
CA GLU A 143 0.32 6.05 5.16
C GLU A 143 0.16 7.46 5.70
N ILE A 144 0.56 7.68 6.97
CA ILE A 144 0.70 9.02 7.53
C ILE A 144 2.09 9.52 7.18
N LEU A 145 2.17 10.68 6.55
CA LEU A 145 3.43 11.32 6.19
C LEU A 145 3.92 12.26 7.28
N ASP A 146 3.04 13.14 7.74
CA ASP A 146 3.40 14.18 8.72
C ASP A 146 2.16 14.78 9.38
N LEU A 147 2.38 15.45 10.52
CA LEU A 147 1.41 16.29 11.20
C LEU A 147 2.05 17.63 11.54
N GLU A 148 1.79 18.64 10.73
CA GLU A 148 2.28 20.01 10.90
C GLU A 148 1.10 20.96 11.16
N ASP A 149 1.19 21.80 12.19
CA ASP A 149 0.23 22.85 12.50
C ASP A 149 -1.25 22.38 12.44
N LYS A 150 -1.52 21.15 12.96
CA LYS A 150 -2.81 20.47 12.91
C LYS A 150 -3.29 20.06 11.51
N THR A 151 -2.40 20.03 10.54
CA THR A 151 -2.65 19.45 9.21
C THR A 151 -2.00 18.08 9.12
N LEU A 152 -2.82 17.04 9.08
CA LEU A 152 -2.38 15.66 8.89
C LEU A 152 -2.23 15.38 7.39
N LYS A 153 -1.01 15.11 6.98
CA LYS A 153 -0.71 14.71 5.60
C LYS A 153 -0.72 13.20 5.49
N ILE A 154 -1.58 12.68 4.64
CA ILE A 154 -1.71 11.25 4.37
C ILE A 154 -1.45 10.95 2.89
N ARG A 155 -1.01 9.72 2.62
CA ARG A 155 -0.86 9.21 1.27
C ARG A 155 -1.65 7.92 1.12
N TYR A 156 -2.48 7.86 0.08
CA TYR A 156 -3.11 6.62 -0.35
C TYR A 156 -2.17 5.82 -1.23
N GLN A 157 -2.20 4.49 -1.08
CA GLN A 157 -1.38 3.55 -1.84
C GLN A 157 -2.26 2.45 -2.42
N GLY A 158 -1.78 1.80 -3.49
CA GLY A 158 -2.50 0.73 -4.17
C GLY A 158 -3.76 1.21 -4.89
N ALA A 159 -4.78 0.36 -5.02
CA ALA A 159 -6.01 0.64 -5.76
C ALA A 159 -6.79 1.89 -5.30
N CYS A 160 -6.56 2.33 -4.06
CA CYS A 160 -7.21 3.51 -3.51
C CYS A 160 -6.54 4.82 -3.95
N GLY A 161 -5.29 4.78 -4.39
CA GLY A 161 -4.51 5.98 -4.76
C GLY A 161 -4.98 6.65 -6.05
N SER A 162 -5.56 5.89 -6.97
CA SER A 162 -6.00 6.36 -8.28
C SER A 162 -7.52 6.46 -8.44
N CYS A 163 -8.30 5.99 -7.45
CA CYS A 163 -9.77 5.99 -7.54
C CYS A 163 -10.38 7.29 -6.97
N PRO A 164 -10.92 8.22 -7.81
CA PRO A 164 -11.44 9.50 -7.34
C PRO A 164 -12.60 9.39 -6.34
N SER A 165 -13.41 8.34 -6.46
CA SER A 165 -14.56 8.11 -5.58
C SER A 165 -14.15 7.65 -4.18
N SER A 166 -13.07 6.88 -4.07
CA SER A 166 -12.54 6.43 -2.78
C SER A 166 -11.83 7.56 -2.04
N LEU A 167 -11.11 8.42 -2.76
CA LEU A 167 -10.31 9.49 -2.16
C LEU A 167 -11.17 10.46 -1.35
N THR A 168 -12.26 10.99 -1.92
CA THR A 168 -13.05 12.02 -1.26
C THR A 168 -13.87 11.47 -0.09
N GLY A 169 -14.53 10.34 -0.27
CA GLY A 169 -15.38 9.73 0.77
C GLY A 169 -14.58 9.23 1.97
N THR A 170 -13.49 8.56 1.71
CA THR A 170 -12.62 8.03 2.77
C THR A 170 -11.88 9.16 3.50
N LEU A 171 -11.43 10.19 2.77
CA LEU A 171 -10.77 11.35 3.38
C LEU A 171 -11.68 12.05 4.39
N MET A 172 -12.94 12.32 4.01
CA MET A 172 -13.93 12.95 4.91
C MET A 172 -14.25 12.04 6.11
N ALA A 173 -14.32 10.74 5.92
CA ALA A 173 -14.57 9.80 7.01
C ALA A 173 -13.41 9.79 8.01
N ILE A 174 -12.16 9.80 7.52
CA ILE A 174 -10.96 9.87 8.35
C ILE A 174 -10.91 11.19 9.11
N GLU A 175 -11.15 12.30 8.44
CA GLU A 175 -11.13 13.64 9.05
C GLU A 175 -12.17 13.75 10.16
N ASN A 176 -13.41 13.33 9.90
CA ASN A 176 -14.48 13.36 10.90
C ASN A 176 -14.13 12.49 12.12
N MET A 177 -13.60 11.31 11.89
CA MET A 177 -13.22 10.38 12.95
C MET A 177 -12.10 10.96 13.84
N ILE A 178 -11.08 11.58 13.22
CA ILE A 178 -9.99 12.23 13.96
C ILE A 178 -10.49 13.43 14.75
N LYS A 179 -11.39 14.24 14.17
CA LYS A 179 -11.99 15.39 14.82
C LYS A 179 -12.86 14.99 16.01
N ASP A 180 -13.55 13.87 15.92
CA ASP A 180 -14.45 13.40 16.97
C ASP A 180 -13.71 12.74 18.15
N GLU A 181 -12.63 12.02 17.87
CA GLU A 181 -11.97 11.16 18.87
C GLU A 181 -10.63 11.69 19.38
N ILE A 182 -9.97 12.58 18.64
CA ILE A 182 -8.60 13.03 18.97
C ILE A 182 -8.54 14.56 19.13
N ASP A 183 -8.71 15.33 18.07
CA ASP A 183 -8.66 16.79 18.12
C ASP A 183 -9.53 17.40 17.00
N PRO A 184 -10.56 18.21 17.36
CA PRO A 184 -11.49 18.81 16.40
C PRO A 184 -10.84 19.84 15.45
N GLU A 185 -9.61 20.25 15.71
CA GLU A 185 -8.89 21.22 14.90
C GLU A 185 -7.95 20.58 13.87
N ILE A 186 -7.84 19.24 13.85
CA ILE A 186 -7.01 18.54 12.84
C ILE A 186 -7.75 18.50 11.51
N GLU A 187 -7.08 18.99 10.48
CA GLU A 187 -7.49 18.84 9.08
C GLU A 187 -6.69 17.73 8.42
N VAL A 188 -7.31 16.96 7.53
CA VAL A 188 -6.67 15.86 6.82
C VAL A 188 -6.54 16.17 5.34
N VAL A 189 -5.31 16.08 4.82
CA VAL A 189 -5.02 16.33 3.41
C VAL A 189 -4.33 15.11 2.80
N ALA A 190 -4.79 14.72 1.62
CA ALA A 190 -4.14 13.69 0.81
C ALA A 190 -3.12 14.33 -0.14
N VAL A 191 -1.92 13.76 -0.20
CA VAL A 191 -0.79 14.21 -1.04
C VAL A 191 -0.21 13.06 -1.86
#